data_df90cbc2e68dd8a9d2f05b3d52746453
#
_entry.id   df90cbc2e68dd8a9d2f05b3d52746453
#
_cell.length_a   1.000
_cell.length_b   1.000
_cell.length_c   1.000
_cell.angle_alpha   90.00
_cell.angle_beta   90.00
_cell.angle_gamma   90.00
#
_symmetry.space_group_name_H-M   'P 1'
#
loop_
_entity.id
_entity.type
_entity.pdbx_description
1 polymer ?
#
loop_
_entity_poly.entity_id
_entity_poly.type
_entity_poly.pdbx_seq_one_letter_code
_entity_poly.pdbx_strand_id
1 'polypeptide(L)'
;MLNAVHFNADEIRKEVNKNLGFTPEDRIEHAKRMGILCDIVVRSGQYVIADFVCPLPETREAFGLENTFIVFVSRKPCRDFADTTKMFVAPNKSHIIVNDEGSPIFWANKIKQLLIPTYNSKAPTAFMLGRYQPFHDGHKKLIAEAIKRVGQACIAIRDTQGTDDKNPFSYEEVEQNIRKGMLEYEGKYTIIRVPNITNIFYGRDVGYKIEMIDLDDQTKSISATKIRTELQGT
;
A
#
# COMPACT_ATOMS: atom_id res chain seq x y z
N MET A 1 3.05 -2.90 -7.75
CA MET A 1 4.22 -2.07 -7.39
C MET A 1 3.75 -1.08 -6.34
N LEU A 2 4.49 -0.85 -5.24
CA LEU A 2 4.12 0.22 -4.29
C LEU A 2 4.21 1.56 -5.02
N ASN A 3 3.16 2.38 -4.94
CA ASN A 3 3.22 3.75 -5.40
C ASN A 3 3.89 4.58 -4.29
N ALA A 4 5.19 4.79 -4.41
CA ALA A 4 5.99 5.47 -3.40
C ALA A 4 6.71 6.67 -4.01
N VAL A 5 6.79 7.76 -3.26
CA VAL A 5 7.64 8.90 -3.58
C VAL A 5 9.06 8.57 -3.15
N HIS A 6 10.04 8.82 -4.00
CA HIS A 6 11.45 8.59 -3.70
C HIS A 6 12.15 9.92 -3.42
N PHE A 7 12.80 10.01 -2.25
CA PHE A 7 13.68 11.10 -1.88
C PHE A 7 15.12 10.59 -1.76
N ASN A 8 15.95 10.98 -2.72
CA ASN A 8 17.39 10.75 -2.65
C ASN A 8 18.06 11.90 -1.87
N ALA A 9 18.84 11.55 -0.85
CA ALA A 9 19.45 12.53 0.04
C ALA A 9 20.44 13.47 -0.67
N ASP A 10 21.16 12.97 -1.65
CA ASP A 10 22.15 13.79 -2.38
C ASP A 10 21.44 14.81 -3.27
N GLU A 11 20.32 14.42 -3.93
CA GLU A 11 19.48 15.33 -4.70
C GLU A 11 18.84 16.39 -3.80
N ILE A 12 18.26 15.98 -2.66
CA ILE A 12 17.66 16.92 -1.71
C ILE A 12 18.72 17.87 -1.14
N ARG A 13 19.94 17.40 -0.88
CA ARG A 13 21.02 18.27 -0.43
C ARG A 13 21.39 19.29 -1.49
N LYS A 14 21.51 18.86 -2.74
CA LYS A 14 21.87 19.70 -3.88
C LYS A 14 20.79 20.74 -4.23
N GLU A 15 19.51 20.37 -4.17
CA GLU A 15 18.43 21.23 -4.66
C GLU A 15 17.71 22.01 -3.56
N VAL A 16 17.52 21.43 -2.39
CA VAL A 16 16.73 22.00 -1.29
C VAL A 16 17.61 22.46 -0.14
N ASN A 17 18.60 21.68 0.28
CA ASN A 17 19.45 21.92 1.44
C ASN A 17 20.84 22.44 1.03
N LYS A 18 20.92 23.33 0.04
CA LYS A 18 22.18 23.89 -0.53
C LYS A 18 23.06 24.58 0.52
N ASN A 19 22.48 25.02 1.62
CA ASN A 19 23.16 25.72 2.71
C ASN A 19 23.86 24.76 3.70
N LEU A 20 23.69 23.43 3.53
CA LEU A 20 24.27 22.43 4.44
C LEU A 20 25.49 21.78 3.79
N GLY A 21 26.58 21.67 4.56
CA GLY A 21 27.77 20.91 4.24
C GLY A 21 27.71 19.45 4.70
N PHE A 22 28.84 18.91 5.15
CA PHE A 22 28.99 17.51 5.57
C PHE A 22 29.50 17.34 6.99
N THR A 23 29.48 18.42 7.80
CA THR A 23 29.78 18.30 9.23
C THR A 23 28.76 17.40 9.94
N PRO A 24 29.04 16.86 11.11
CA PRO A 24 28.04 16.10 11.88
C PRO A 24 26.73 16.88 12.08
N GLU A 25 26.80 18.17 12.39
CA GLU A 25 25.65 19.06 12.62
C GLU A 25 24.84 19.24 11.33
N ASP A 26 25.51 19.47 10.21
CA ASP A 26 24.85 19.59 8.90
C ASP A 26 24.15 18.27 8.50
N ARG A 27 24.76 17.14 8.83
CA ARG A 27 24.15 15.83 8.55
C ARG A 27 22.90 15.59 9.41
N ILE A 28 22.92 16.00 10.68
CA ILE A 28 21.77 15.94 11.58
C ILE A 28 20.64 16.85 11.07
N GLU A 29 20.95 18.08 10.73
CA GLU A 29 19.96 19.03 10.21
C GLU A 29 19.38 18.56 8.87
N HIS A 30 20.21 18.02 7.99
CA HIS A 30 19.75 17.44 6.71
C HIS A 30 18.77 16.28 6.93
N ALA A 31 19.11 15.35 7.83
CA ALA A 31 18.25 14.22 8.17
C ALA A 31 16.91 14.68 8.76
N LYS A 32 16.92 15.67 9.64
CA LYS A 32 15.73 16.29 10.22
C LYS A 32 14.81 16.87 9.13
N ARG A 33 15.36 17.64 8.20
CA ARG A 33 14.58 18.22 7.09
C ARG A 33 14.02 17.15 6.17
N MET A 34 14.78 16.10 5.88
CA MET A 34 14.29 14.95 5.11
C MET A 34 13.13 14.26 5.81
N GLY A 35 13.22 14.04 7.12
CA GLY A 35 12.14 13.46 7.92
C GLY A 35 10.85 14.28 7.81
N ILE A 36 10.94 15.61 7.93
CA ILE A 36 9.78 16.53 7.78
C ILE A 36 9.15 16.38 6.38
N LEU A 37 9.96 16.36 5.31
CA LEU A 37 9.45 16.19 3.94
C LEU A 37 8.76 14.83 3.78
N CYS A 38 9.34 13.75 4.31
CA CYS A 38 8.74 12.43 4.30
C CYS A 38 7.38 12.42 5.03
N ASP A 39 7.31 13.02 6.20
CA ASP A 39 6.08 13.09 7.01
C ASP A 39 4.94 13.83 6.29
N ILE A 40 5.25 14.90 5.56
CA ILE A 40 4.26 15.64 4.76
C ILE A 40 3.64 14.72 3.71
N VAL A 41 4.45 13.92 3.00
CA VAL A 41 3.98 13.00 1.98
C VAL A 41 3.22 11.83 2.60
N VAL A 42 3.71 11.27 3.70
CA VAL A 42 3.04 10.16 4.41
C VAL A 42 1.65 10.57 4.93
N ARG A 43 1.49 11.80 5.42
CA ARG A 43 0.17 12.34 5.84
C ARG A 43 -0.83 12.46 4.69
N SER A 44 -0.37 12.51 3.43
CA SER A 44 -1.25 12.43 2.25
C SER A 44 -1.64 10.99 1.88
N GLY A 45 -1.22 9.98 2.66
CA GLY A 45 -1.55 8.59 2.44
C GLY A 45 -0.62 7.86 1.47
N GLN A 46 0.54 8.43 1.14
CA GLN A 46 1.51 7.83 0.22
C GLN A 46 2.68 7.20 0.98
N TYR A 47 3.28 6.16 0.38
CA TYR A 47 4.56 5.64 0.85
C TYR A 47 5.70 6.54 0.40
N VAL A 48 6.74 6.63 1.24
CA VAL A 48 7.97 7.35 0.91
C VAL A 48 9.16 6.41 1.05
N ILE A 49 10.08 6.49 0.12
CA ILE A 49 11.39 5.87 0.21
C ILE A 49 12.41 6.99 0.36
N ALA A 50 13.04 7.08 1.53
CA ALA A 50 14.15 7.98 1.77
C ALA A 50 15.45 7.18 1.70
N ASP A 51 16.31 7.46 0.74
CA ASP A 51 17.59 6.80 0.63
C ASP A 51 18.72 7.77 0.97
N PHE A 52 19.54 7.40 1.95
CA PHE A 52 20.74 8.15 2.36
C PHE A 52 21.62 7.33 3.30
N VAL A 53 22.89 7.68 3.37
CA VAL A 53 23.86 6.95 4.18
C VAL A 53 23.52 6.99 5.67
N CYS A 54 23.06 8.13 6.18
CA CYS A 54 22.65 8.33 7.57
C CYS A 54 23.63 7.71 8.58
N PRO A 55 24.90 8.15 8.61
CA PRO A 55 26.00 7.38 9.17
C PRO A 55 25.98 7.30 10.70
N LEU A 56 25.41 8.28 11.39
CA LEU A 56 25.41 8.39 12.84
C LEU A 56 24.06 8.02 13.44
N PRO A 57 24.01 7.47 14.67
CA PRO A 57 22.75 7.25 15.39
C PRO A 57 21.92 8.53 15.50
N GLU A 58 22.54 9.67 15.80
CA GLU A 58 21.92 10.97 15.98
C GLU A 58 21.25 11.46 14.69
N THR A 59 21.81 11.14 13.52
CA THR A 59 21.19 11.47 12.23
C THR A 59 19.92 10.66 12.01
N ARG A 60 19.89 9.40 12.43
CA ARG A 60 18.68 8.54 12.31
C ARG A 60 17.59 8.99 13.29
N GLU A 61 17.96 9.37 14.51
CA GLU A 61 17.04 9.94 15.49
C GLU A 61 16.44 11.25 14.99
N ALA A 62 17.26 12.13 14.43
CA ALA A 62 16.81 13.41 13.87
C ALA A 62 15.87 13.26 12.67
N PHE A 63 16.01 12.20 11.86
CA PHE A 63 15.07 11.87 10.80
C PHE A 63 13.68 11.52 11.35
N GLY A 64 13.61 10.89 12.51
CA GLY A 64 12.36 10.38 13.10
C GLY A 64 12.14 8.91 12.80
N LEU A 65 12.06 8.09 13.88
CA LEU A 65 11.96 6.63 13.76
C LEU A 65 10.53 6.10 13.93
N GLU A 66 9.61 6.92 14.35
CA GLU A 66 8.28 6.54 14.78
C GLU A 66 7.52 6.08 13.52
N ASN A 67 7.22 5.79 12.74
CA ASN A 67 6.54 5.26 11.54
C ASN A 67 7.52 4.90 10.40
N THR A 68 8.76 4.64 10.77
CA THR A 68 9.82 4.41 9.80
C THR A 68 10.18 2.92 9.73
N PHE A 69 10.10 2.35 8.53
CA PHE A 69 10.61 1.01 8.26
C PHE A 69 12.08 1.09 7.81
N ILE A 70 12.98 0.64 8.67
CA ILE A 70 14.42 0.74 8.46
C ILE A 70 14.91 -0.46 7.65
N VAL A 71 15.43 -0.17 6.46
CA VAL A 71 16.14 -1.11 5.59
C VAL A 71 17.64 -0.82 5.72
N PHE A 72 18.37 -1.71 6.34
CA PHE A 72 19.83 -1.59 6.41
C PHE A 72 20.47 -2.29 5.21
N VAL A 73 21.11 -1.51 4.33
CA VAL A 73 21.84 -2.06 3.17
C VAL A 73 23.29 -2.32 3.60
N SER A 74 23.58 -3.59 3.89
CA SER A 74 24.91 -4.06 4.31
C SER A 74 25.69 -4.54 3.09
N ARG A 75 26.48 -3.64 2.50
CA ARG A 75 27.37 -3.91 1.36
C ARG A 75 28.81 -3.61 1.71
N LYS A 76 29.72 -4.08 0.87
CA LYS A 76 31.16 -3.73 1.03
C LYS A 76 31.31 -2.21 0.97
N PRO A 77 32.10 -1.59 1.87
CA PRO A 77 32.29 -0.14 1.89
C PRO A 77 32.79 0.39 0.56
N CYS A 78 32.25 1.51 0.11
CA CYS A 78 32.76 2.23 -1.05
C CYS A 78 34.07 2.92 -0.69
N ARG A 79 35.09 2.81 -1.54
CA ARG A 79 36.40 3.42 -1.29
C ARG A 79 36.39 4.95 -1.46
N ASP A 80 35.41 5.46 -2.19
CA ASP A 80 35.36 6.88 -2.61
C ASP A 80 34.89 7.84 -1.50
N PHE A 81 34.35 7.32 -0.39
CA PHE A 81 33.81 8.10 0.73
C PHE A 81 34.40 7.63 2.08
N ALA A 82 35.73 7.68 2.18
CA ALA A 82 36.47 7.16 3.32
C ALA A 82 36.12 7.88 4.65
N ASP A 83 35.81 9.16 4.62
CA ASP A 83 35.37 9.95 5.79
C ASP A 83 34.01 9.47 6.30
N THR A 84 33.04 9.32 5.44
CA THR A 84 31.69 8.81 5.75
C THR A 84 31.75 7.36 6.23
N THR A 85 32.58 6.53 5.59
CA THR A 85 32.77 5.14 5.96
C THR A 85 33.38 5.01 7.37
N LYS A 86 34.30 5.88 7.76
CA LYS A 86 34.93 5.88 9.10
C LYS A 86 33.96 6.26 10.22
N MET A 87 33.02 7.16 9.94
CA MET A 87 32.02 7.60 10.94
C MET A 87 30.76 6.73 10.99
N PHE A 88 30.60 5.79 10.05
CA PHE A 88 29.41 4.98 9.95
C PHE A 88 29.28 4.00 11.12
N VAL A 89 28.19 4.15 11.88
CA VAL A 89 27.77 3.23 12.93
C VAL A 89 26.55 2.47 12.44
N ALA A 90 26.63 1.15 12.35
CA ALA A 90 25.49 0.34 11.91
C ALA A 90 24.26 0.55 12.84
N PRO A 91 23.03 0.54 12.31
CA PRO A 91 21.83 0.68 13.14
C PRO A 91 21.70 -0.49 14.10
N ASN A 92 21.47 -0.21 15.39
CA ASN A 92 21.24 -1.23 16.40
C ASN A 92 19.95 -2.04 16.16
N LYS A 93 18.98 -1.42 15.49
CA LYS A 93 17.72 -2.05 15.10
C LYS A 93 17.42 -1.71 13.65
N SER A 94 17.15 -2.74 12.85
CA SER A 94 16.63 -2.62 11.49
C SER A 94 15.51 -3.63 11.30
N HIS A 95 14.54 -3.32 10.45
CA HIS A 95 13.45 -4.25 10.15
C HIS A 95 13.90 -5.33 9.17
N ILE A 96 14.87 -5.01 8.33
CA ILE A 96 15.49 -5.95 7.40
C ILE A 96 16.94 -5.51 7.10
N ILE A 97 17.81 -6.49 6.91
CA ILE A 97 19.18 -6.30 6.42
C ILE A 97 19.24 -6.84 5.00
N VAL A 98 19.64 -5.98 4.08
CA VAL A 98 19.82 -6.29 2.64
C VAL A 98 21.32 -6.44 2.38
N ASN A 99 21.73 -7.54 1.77
CA ASN A 99 23.11 -7.85 1.44
C ASN A 99 23.29 -8.21 -0.05
N ASP A 100 24.49 -8.62 -0.42
CA ASP A 100 24.84 -8.97 -1.80
C ASP A 100 24.33 -10.38 -2.23
N GLU A 101 23.69 -11.16 -1.35
CA GLU A 101 23.24 -12.53 -1.63
C GLU A 101 21.93 -12.56 -2.44
N GLY A 102 21.16 -11.48 -2.45
CA GLY A 102 19.91 -11.38 -3.18
C GLY A 102 19.92 -10.30 -4.26
N SER A 103 19.16 -10.53 -5.34
CA SER A 103 18.95 -9.50 -6.35
C SER A 103 18.12 -8.32 -5.80
N PRO A 104 18.20 -7.12 -6.39
CA PRO A 104 17.35 -5.98 -5.99
C PRO A 104 15.85 -6.31 -6.01
N ILE A 105 15.40 -7.10 -6.99
CA ILE A 105 14.00 -7.53 -7.11
C ILE A 105 13.62 -8.49 -5.96
N PHE A 106 14.50 -9.41 -5.59
CA PHE A 106 14.28 -10.31 -4.46
C PHE A 106 14.06 -9.52 -3.17
N TRP A 107 14.94 -8.57 -2.87
CA TRP A 107 14.86 -7.76 -1.67
C TRP A 107 13.65 -6.81 -1.68
N ALA A 108 13.33 -6.21 -2.83
CA ALA A 108 12.13 -5.36 -2.97
C ALA A 108 10.85 -6.14 -2.67
N ASN A 109 10.73 -7.38 -3.17
CA ASN A 109 9.58 -8.25 -2.88
C ASN A 109 9.52 -8.63 -1.40
N LYS A 110 10.65 -8.92 -0.78
CA LYS A 110 10.73 -9.26 0.64
C LYS A 110 10.34 -8.07 1.53
N ILE A 111 10.81 -6.87 1.20
CA ILE A 111 10.43 -5.63 1.89
C ILE A 111 8.92 -5.38 1.72
N LYS A 112 8.39 -5.52 0.50
CA LYS A 112 6.96 -5.38 0.24
C LYS A 112 6.13 -6.32 1.12
N GLN A 113 6.51 -7.59 1.25
CA GLN A 113 5.81 -8.56 2.10
C GLN A 113 5.81 -8.19 3.59
N LEU A 114 6.85 -7.49 4.07
CA LEU A 114 6.93 -7.02 5.45
C LEU A 114 6.12 -5.75 5.70
N LEU A 115 5.98 -4.89 4.69
CA LEU A 115 5.28 -3.61 4.79
C LEU A 115 3.77 -3.74 4.59
N ILE A 116 3.35 -4.62 3.68
CA ILE A 116 1.95 -4.78 3.34
C ILE A 116 1.41 -5.99 4.10
N PRO A 117 0.36 -5.82 4.91
CA PRO A 117 -0.31 -6.95 5.52
C PRO A 117 -0.74 -7.93 4.43
N THR A 118 -0.34 -9.18 4.54
CA THR A 118 -0.80 -10.23 3.62
C THR A 118 -2.16 -10.74 4.06
N TYR A 119 -3.08 -10.93 3.11
CA TYR A 119 -4.35 -11.61 3.37
C TYR A 119 -4.11 -12.96 4.06
N ASN A 120 -4.78 -13.17 5.18
CA ASN A 120 -4.67 -14.41 5.96
C ASN A 120 -5.98 -15.19 5.90
N SER A 121 -6.02 -16.28 5.14
CA SER A 121 -7.23 -17.12 4.97
C SER A 121 -7.79 -17.73 6.26
N LYS A 122 -7.03 -17.71 7.36
CA LYS A 122 -7.45 -18.20 8.68
C LYS A 122 -8.01 -17.10 9.58
N ALA A 123 -7.83 -15.83 9.21
CA ALA A 123 -8.34 -14.71 10.01
C ALA A 123 -9.82 -14.40 9.66
N PRO A 124 -10.56 -13.75 10.58
CA PRO A 124 -11.89 -13.24 10.28
C PRO A 124 -11.90 -12.43 8.98
N THR A 125 -12.87 -12.70 8.11
CA THR A 125 -12.91 -12.16 6.76
C THR A 125 -14.34 -11.75 6.40
N ALA A 126 -14.52 -10.51 5.94
CA ALA A 126 -15.79 -10.08 5.38
C ALA A 126 -15.98 -10.66 3.97
N PHE A 127 -17.14 -11.26 3.70
CA PHE A 127 -17.47 -11.79 2.38
C PHE A 127 -18.30 -10.77 1.62
N MET A 128 -17.82 -10.34 0.46
CA MET A 128 -18.42 -9.28 -0.37
C MET A 128 -18.78 -9.82 -1.74
N LEU A 129 -20.06 -10.14 -1.95
CA LEU A 129 -20.56 -10.70 -3.20
C LEU A 129 -21.10 -9.60 -4.12
N GLY A 130 -20.66 -9.55 -5.36
CA GLY A 130 -21.14 -8.58 -6.33
C GLY A 130 -20.77 -8.90 -7.78
N ARG A 131 -21.39 -8.15 -8.72
CA ARG A 131 -21.00 -8.19 -10.15
C ARG A 131 -19.91 -7.18 -10.48
N TYR A 132 -19.90 -6.03 -9.77
CA TYR A 132 -18.95 -4.94 -9.95
C TYR A 132 -18.86 -4.44 -11.41
N GLN A 133 -20.01 -4.20 -12.06
CA GLN A 133 -20.15 -3.90 -13.47
C GLN A 133 -20.70 -2.46 -13.72
N PRO A 134 -19.84 -1.41 -13.73
CA PRO A 134 -18.42 -1.38 -13.36
C PRO A 134 -18.18 -1.33 -11.85
N PHE A 135 -16.91 -1.53 -11.45
CA PHE A 135 -16.44 -1.18 -10.11
C PHE A 135 -16.42 0.35 -9.96
N HIS A 136 -16.93 0.90 -8.87
CA HIS A 136 -17.05 2.33 -8.63
C HIS A 136 -16.85 2.68 -7.15
N ASP A 137 -16.79 3.97 -6.82
CA ASP A 137 -16.51 4.47 -5.47
C ASP A 137 -17.49 3.94 -4.40
N GLY A 138 -18.74 3.71 -4.73
CA GLY A 138 -19.70 3.08 -3.83
C GLY A 138 -19.27 1.67 -3.40
N HIS A 139 -18.79 0.86 -4.34
CA HIS A 139 -18.22 -0.45 -4.03
C HIS A 139 -16.94 -0.34 -3.20
N LYS A 140 -16.04 0.60 -3.56
CA LYS A 140 -14.80 0.86 -2.81
C LYS A 140 -15.09 1.19 -1.36
N LYS A 141 -16.00 2.15 -1.10
CA LYS A 141 -16.37 2.57 0.26
C LYS A 141 -17.00 1.43 1.07
N LEU A 142 -17.86 0.63 0.44
CA LEU A 142 -18.49 -0.53 1.07
C LEU A 142 -17.43 -1.56 1.50
N ILE A 143 -16.51 -1.91 0.62
CA ILE A 143 -15.44 -2.87 0.92
C ILE A 143 -14.48 -2.30 1.97
N ALA A 144 -14.15 -1.01 1.89
CA ALA A 144 -13.29 -0.33 2.87
C ALA A 144 -13.90 -0.38 4.27
N GLU A 145 -15.21 -0.12 4.40
CA GLU A 145 -15.90 -0.21 5.69
C GLU A 145 -15.94 -1.66 6.22
N ALA A 146 -16.14 -2.64 5.34
CA ALA A 146 -16.08 -4.06 5.73
C ALA A 146 -14.67 -4.44 6.22
N ILE A 147 -13.62 -4.01 5.54
CA ILE A 147 -12.22 -4.21 5.98
C ILE A 147 -11.96 -3.54 7.32
N LYS A 148 -12.47 -2.33 7.52
CA LYS A 148 -12.35 -1.59 8.79
C LYS A 148 -12.99 -2.35 9.96
N ARG A 149 -14.16 -2.99 9.75
CA ARG A 149 -14.88 -3.74 10.79
C ARG A 149 -14.29 -5.11 11.09
N VAL A 150 -13.82 -5.81 10.05
CA VAL A 150 -13.43 -7.23 10.15
C VAL A 150 -11.92 -7.45 10.03
N GLY A 151 -11.20 -6.49 9.44
CA GLY A 151 -9.75 -6.53 9.23
C GLY A 151 -9.33 -6.87 7.81
N GLN A 152 -10.10 -7.71 7.11
CA GLN A 152 -9.85 -8.09 5.71
C GLN A 152 -11.14 -8.52 5.00
N ALA A 153 -11.10 -8.61 3.67
CA ALA A 153 -12.25 -8.98 2.84
C ALA A 153 -11.92 -10.04 1.78
N CYS A 154 -12.90 -10.89 1.48
CA CYS A 154 -12.95 -11.74 0.31
C CYS A 154 -13.97 -11.13 -0.67
N ILE A 155 -13.48 -10.59 -1.78
CA ILE A 155 -14.30 -9.98 -2.83
C ILE A 155 -14.66 -11.09 -3.83
N ALA A 156 -15.91 -11.52 -3.79
CA ALA A 156 -16.45 -12.57 -4.64
C ALA A 156 -17.10 -11.94 -5.88
N ILE A 157 -16.44 -12.05 -7.03
CA ILE A 157 -16.96 -11.57 -8.31
C ILE A 157 -17.85 -12.66 -8.91
N ARG A 158 -19.12 -12.33 -9.05
CA ARG A 158 -20.09 -13.22 -9.70
C ARG A 158 -19.77 -13.34 -11.19
N ASP A 159 -19.64 -14.57 -11.66
CA ASP A 159 -19.49 -14.89 -13.09
C ASP A 159 -20.77 -14.50 -13.86
N THR A 160 -20.61 -13.65 -14.86
CA THR A 160 -21.69 -13.20 -15.73
C THR A 160 -21.83 -14.04 -17.01
N GLN A 161 -20.95 -15.05 -17.17
CA GLN A 161 -20.94 -15.96 -18.32
C GLN A 161 -20.79 -15.25 -19.68
N GLY A 162 -19.97 -14.21 -19.73
CA GLY A 162 -19.73 -13.36 -20.88
C GLY A 162 -20.11 -11.92 -20.63
N THR A 163 -20.10 -11.13 -21.70
CA THR A 163 -20.44 -9.70 -21.68
C THR A 163 -21.77 -9.44 -22.35
N ASP A 164 -22.55 -8.52 -21.80
CA ASP A 164 -23.81 -8.01 -22.33
C ASP A 164 -24.01 -6.53 -21.93
N ASP A 165 -25.11 -5.91 -22.33
CA ASP A 165 -25.39 -4.49 -22.01
C ASP A 165 -25.43 -4.21 -20.50
N LYS A 166 -25.75 -5.20 -19.67
CA LYS A 166 -25.80 -5.08 -18.22
C LYS A 166 -24.48 -5.45 -17.56
N ASN A 167 -23.61 -6.17 -18.26
CA ASN A 167 -22.32 -6.67 -17.81
C ASN A 167 -21.27 -6.44 -18.90
N PRO A 168 -20.88 -5.17 -19.16
CA PRO A 168 -20.02 -4.83 -20.30
C PRO A 168 -18.56 -5.23 -20.13
N PHE A 169 -18.13 -5.62 -18.93
CA PHE A 169 -16.75 -5.98 -18.64
C PHE A 169 -16.58 -7.48 -18.42
N SER A 170 -15.51 -8.05 -18.95
CA SER A 170 -15.06 -9.42 -18.66
C SER A 170 -14.68 -9.57 -17.19
N TYR A 171 -14.56 -10.80 -16.70
CA TYR A 171 -14.10 -11.07 -15.34
C TYR A 171 -12.72 -10.43 -15.07
N GLU A 172 -11.80 -10.59 -16.02
CA GLU A 172 -10.43 -10.09 -15.94
C GLU A 172 -10.38 -8.56 -15.85
N GLU A 173 -11.22 -7.87 -16.63
CA GLU A 173 -11.35 -6.40 -16.57
C GLU A 173 -11.93 -5.94 -15.24
N VAL A 174 -12.95 -6.62 -14.73
CA VAL A 174 -13.53 -6.32 -13.42
C VAL A 174 -12.49 -6.53 -12.31
N GLU A 175 -11.76 -7.65 -12.34
CA GLU A 175 -10.70 -7.92 -11.36
C GLU A 175 -9.62 -6.82 -11.38
N GLN A 176 -9.16 -6.42 -12.57
CA GLN A 176 -8.17 -5.34 -12.73
C GLN A 176 -8.70 -4.00 -12.21
N ASN A 177 -9.95 -3.66 -12.50
CA ASN A 177 -10.58 -2.44 -12.02
C ASN A 177 -10.71 -2.41 -10.49
N ILE A 178 -11.05 -3.56 -9.87
CA ILE A 178 -11.07 -3.68 -8.40
C ILE A 178 -9.66 -3.50 -7.85
N ARG A 179 -8.65 -4.22 -8.37
CA ARG A 179 -7.26 -4.09 -7.91
C ARG A 179 -6.75 -2.65 -8.02
N LYS A 180 -7.04 -1.98 -9.13
CA LYS A 180 -6.68 -0.57 -9.35
C LYS A 180 -7.37 0.37 -8.35
N GLY A 181 -8.67 0.19 -8.14
CA GLY A 181 -9.44 1.03 -7.21
C GLY A 181 -9.15 0.76 -5.73
N MET A 182 -8.66 -0.45 -5.40
CA MET A 182 -8.38 -0.89 -4.02
C MET A 182 -6.89 -0.95 -3.68
N LEU A 183 -6.03 -0.23 -4.40
CA LEU A 183 -4.57 -0.23 -4.20
C LEU A 183 -4.16 0.08 -2.74
N GLU A 184 -4.83 1.01 -2.08
CA GLU A 184 -4.56 1.40 -0.69
C GLU A 184 -4.87 0.29 0.33
N TYR A 185 -5.66 -0.73 -0.08
CA TYR A 185 -6.00 -1.90 0.72
C TYR A 185 -5.27 -3.17 0.27
N GLU A 186 -4.19 -3.03 -0.54
CA GLU A 186 -3.42 -4.19 -1.00
C GLU A 186 -2.97 -5.05 0.20
N GLY A 187 -3.17 -6.37 0.08
CA GLY A 187 -2.88 -7.33 1.14
C GLY A 187 -3.98 -7.49 2.20
N LYS A 188 -5.00 -6.63 2.22
CA LYS A 188 -6.17 -6.77 3.09
C LYS A 188 -7.39 -7.39 2.41
N TYR A 189 -7.27 -7.82 1.17
CA TYR A 189 -8.34 -8.51 0.46
C TYR A 189 -7.80 -9.60 -0.46
N THR A 190 -8.67 -10.53 -0.78
CA THR A 190 -8.51 -11.47 -1.88
C THR A 190 -9.68 -11.35 -2.83
N ILE A 191 -9.48 -11.74 -4.10
CA ILE A 191 -10.54 -11.78 -5.11
C ILE A 191 -10.74 -13.23 -5.53
N ILE A 192 -12.00 -13.64 -5.61
CA ILE A 192 -12.38 -14.96 -6.08
C ILE A 192 -13.49 -14.86 -7.14
N ARG A 193 -13.48 -15.76 -8.11
CA ARG A 193 -14.58 -15.95 -9.05
C ARG A 193 -15.58 -16.92 -8.45
N VAL A 194 -16.86 -16.57 -8.48
CA VAL A 194 -17.94 -17.43 -7.99
C VAL A 194 -19.03 -17.60 -9.06
N PRO A 195 -19.77 -18.71 -9.08
CA PRO A 195 -20.86 -18.89 -10.01
C PRO A 195 -21.99 -17.90 -9.74
N ASN A 196 -23.10 -18.03 -10.49
CA ASN A 196 -24.31 -17.24 -10.26
C ASN A 196 -24.97 -17.60 -8.91
N ILE A 197 -24.44 -17.04 -7.81
CA ILE A 197 -25.00 -17.21 -6.48
C ILE A 197 -26.33 -16.47 -6.38
N THR A 198 -27.40 -17.18 -6.09
CA THR A 198 -28.76 -16.64 -5.90
C THR A 198 -29.23 -16.73 -4.45
N ASN A 199 -28.68 -17.65 -3.68
CA ASN A 199 -29.10 -17.91 -2.32
C ASN A 199 -27.90 -18.18 -1.42
N ILE A 200 -27.99 -17.77 -0.17
CA ILE A 200 -27.04 -18.09 0.88
C ILE A 200 -27.81 -18.82 1.98
N PHE A 201 -27.45 -20.08 2.22
CA PHE A 201 -28.03 -20.89 3.28
C PHE A 201 -27.00 -21.20 4.35
N TYR A 202 -27.40 -21.19 5.60
CA TYR A 202 -26.59 -21.68 6.70
C TYR A 202 -27.45 -22.57 7.61
N GLY A 203 -26.90 -23.67 8.13
CA GLY A 203 -27.66 -24.65 8.92
C GLY A 203 -27.75 -24.25 10.37
N ARG A 204 -26.69 -24.52 11.14
CA ARG A 204 -26.59 -24.13 12.55
C ARG A 204 -25.99 -22.74 12.66
N ASP A 205 -26.28 -22.05 13.77
CA ASP A 205 -25.60 -20.80 14.09
C ASP A 205 -24.11 -21.08 14.36
N VAL A 206 -23.29 -20.83 13.34
CA VAL A 206 -21.83 -21.05 13.35
C VAL A 206 -21.05 -19.73 13.50
N GLY A 207 -21.71 -18.69 14.00
CA GLY A 207 -21.09 -17.40 14.24
C GLY A 207 -20.97 -16.51 12.99
N TYR A 208 -21.61 -16.86 11.86
CA TYR A 208 -21.71 -15.96 10.72
C TYR A 208 -22.67 -14.81 11.03
N LYS A 209 -22.23 -13.59 10.72
CA LYS A 209 -23.05 -12.39 10.81
C LYS A 209 -23.41 -11.93 9.42
N ILE A 210 -24.71 -11.75 9.16
CA ILE A 210 -25.19 -11.10 7.93
C ILE A 210 -25.56 -9.68 8.32
N GLU A 211 -24.76 -8.71 7.89
CA GLU A 211 -24.89 -7.31 8.27
C GLU A 211 -25.08 -6.44 7.04
N MET A 212 -26.00 -5.51 7.11
CA MET A 212 -26.13 -4.43 6.14
C MET A 212 -25.21 -3.27 6.56
N ILE A 213 -24.35 -2.83 5.65
CA ILE A 213 -23.55 -1.62 5.85
C ILE A 213 -24.34 -0.46 5.27
N ASP A 214 -24.76 0.44 6.14
CA ASP A 214 -25.42 1.67 5.76
C ASP A 214 -24.38 2.74 5.40
N LEU A 215 -24.37 3.15 4.12
CA LEU A 215 -23.46 4.18 3.60
C LEU A 215 -24.19 5.51 3.56
N ASP A 216 -23.45 6.60 3.48
CA ASP A 216 -23.98 7.95 3.32
C ASP A 216 -24.82 8.09 2.03
N ASP A 217 -25.77 9.03 2.01
CA ASP A 217 -26.71 9.20 0.90
C ASP A 217 -26.00 9.57 -0.40
N GLN A 218 -24.89 10.31 -0.34
CA GLN A 218 -24.09 10.63 -1.51
C GLN A 218 -23.51 9.36 -2.14
N THR A 219 -23.00 8.45 -1.33
CA THR A 219 -22.47 7.16 -1.80
C THR A 219 -23.59 6.25 -2.32
N LYS A 220 -24.76 6.22 -1.67
CA LYS A 220 -25.94 5.46 -2.15
C LYS A 220 -26.44 5.95 -3.52
N SER A 221 -26.24 7.20 -3.85
CA SER A 221 -26.65 7.78 -5.13
C SER A 221 -25.78 7.31 -6.31
N ILE A 222 -24.60 6.75 -6.06
CA ILE A 222 -23.71 6.20 -7.08
C ILE A 222 -24.32 4.90 -7.62
N SER A 223 -24.67 4.88 -8.89
CA SER A 223 -25.34 3.74 -9.53
C SER A 223 -24.54 3.22 -10.71
N ALA A 224 -24.20 1.92 -10.67
CA ALA A 224 -23.59 1.23 -11.80
C ALA A 224 -24.41 1.36 -13.09
N THR A 225 -25.74 1.47 -12.98
CA THR A 225 -26.63 1.67 -14.14
C THR A 225 -26.41 3.05 -14.77
N LYS A 226 -26.33 4.12 -13.97
CA LYS A 226 -26.04 5.47 -14.49
C LYS A 226 -24.68 5.51 -15.19
N ILE A 227 -23.66 4.94 -14.57
CA ILE A 227 -22.29 4.89 -15.12
C ILE A 227 -22.28 4.12 -16.46
N ARG A 228 -22.99 2.97 -16.56
CA ARG A 228 -23.10 2.24 -17.82
C ARG A 228 -23.78 3.04 -18.92
N THR A 229 -24.86 3.74 -18.61
CA THR A 229 -25.56 4.58 -19.59
C THR A 229 -24.66 5.68 -20.14
N GLU A 230 -23.84 6.30 -19.28
CA GLU A 230 -22.85 7.30 -19.68
C GLU A 230 -21.75 6.71 -20.59
N LEU A 231 -21.27 5.49 -20.28
CA LEU A 231 -20.27 4.80 -21.09
C LEU A 231 -20.78 4.32 -22.46
N GLN A 232 -22.09 4.03 -22.57
CA GLN A 232 -22.70 3.54 -23.81
C GLN A 232 -23.26 4.68 -24.68
N GLY A 233 -23.38 5.89 -24.13
CA GLY A 233 -23.89 7.08 -24.83
C GLY A 233 -22.80 7.94 -25.48
N THR A 234 -21.54 7.52 -25.39
CA THR A 234 -20.37 8.10 -26.08
C THR A 234 -19.91 7.18 -27.21
#